data_c4217c4cb2db89cd32aa1133be977ca2
#
_entry.id   c4217c4cb2db89cd32aa1133be977ca2
#
_cell.length_a   1.000
_cell.length_b   1.000
_cell.length_c   1.000
_cell.angle_alpha   90.00
_cell.angle_beta   90.00
_cell.angle_gamma   90.00
#
_symmetry.space_group_name_H-M   'P 1'
#
loop_
_entity.id
_entity.type
_entity.pdbx_description
1 polymer ?
#
loop_
_entity_poly.entity_id
_entity_poly.type
_entity_poly.pdbx_seq_one_letter_code
_entity_poly.pdbx_strand_id
1 'polypeptide(L)'
;MSDSKKFDPAKLAVLNDPKRLDYLNIDVIWGKAVLVNPKVLIDVGAGTGFFALLFSKKIKKGKVYACDISEKMLAWMDDNLPIESKGVVIPVKMEEISVPLPDGIADLVYMINLHHELEEPLKMLEESHRLLKNNGKLMIIDWKKEETPEGPPLELRVTEVTIESQMRKSYFSNISKYAVLPYHHFLVGEKKA
;
A
#
# COMPACT_ATOMS: atom_id res chain seq x y z
N MET A 1 8.74 -23.14 -2.77
CA MET A 1 7.41 -22.83 -3.34
C MET A 1 7.26 -21.34 -3.39
N SER A 2 6.85 -20.89 -4.30
CA SER A 2 7.21 -20.32 -5.57
C SER A 2 7.32 -18.79 -5.43
N ASP A 3 8.50 -18.28 -5.67
CA ASP A 3 8.82 -16.84 -5.89
C ASP A 3 8.04 -16.20 -7.06
N SER A 4 7.11 -16.95 -7.68
CA SER A 4 6.43 -16.53 -8.91
C SER A 4 5.36 -15.44 -8.73
N LYS A 5 4.95 -15.16 -7.49
CA LYS A 5 3.96 -14.10 -7.19
C LYS A 5 4.59 -12.75 -6.90
N LYS A 6 5.83 -12.73 -6.38
CA LYS A 6 6.50 -11.51 -5.95
C LYS A 6 7.09 -10.75 -7.12
N PHE A 7 7.05 -9.42 -7.03
CA PHE A 7 7.66 -8.56 -8.04
C PHE A 7 9.17 -8.79 -8.15
N ASP A 8 9.68 -8.91 -9.39
CA ASP A 8 11.10 -9.06 -9.66
C ASP A 8 11.85 -7.75 -9.41
N PRO A 9 12.72 -7.66 -8.39
CA PRO A 9 13.49 -6.45 -8.12
C PRO A 9 14.41 -5.99 -9.25
N ALA A 10 14.65 -6.82 -10.28
CA ALA A 10 15.40 -6.39 -11.46
C ALA A 10 14.60 -5.44 -12.37
N LYS A 11 13.28 -5.35 -12.17
CA LYS A 11 12.38 -4.50 -12.98
C LYS A 11 12.07 -3.15 -12.35
N LEU A 12 13.01 -2.56 -11.62
CA LEU A 12 12.85 -1.29 -10.89
C LEU A 12 12.31 -0.14 -11.74
N ALA A 13 12.65 -0.10 -13.04
CA ALA A 13 12.18 0.94 -13.96
C ALA A 13 10.64 0.99 -14.05
N VAL A 14 9.97 -0.17 -14.01
CA VAL A 14 8.49 -0.25 -14.07
C VAL A 14 7.86 0.36 -12.82
N LEU A 15 8.46 0.15 -11.64
CA LEU A 15 7.95 0.70 -10.38
C LEU A 15 8.05 2.23 -10.32
N ASN A 16 9.02 2.80 -11.03
CA ASN A 16 9.28 4.25 -11.04
C ASN A 16 8.71 4.95 -12.29
N ASP A 17 8.00 4.25 -13.18
CA ASP A 17 7.44 4.85 -14.39
C ASP A 17 6.34 5.86 -14.02
N PRO A 18 6.50 7.16 -14.34
CA PRO A 18 5.49 8.19 -14.09
C PRO A 18 4.15 7.90 -14.77
N LYS A 19 4.11 7.10 -15.85
CA LYS A 19 2.88 6.69 -16.52
C LYS A 19 1.90 5.97 -15.59
N ARG A 20 2.37 5.38 -14.50
CA ARG A 20 1.50 4.81 -13.47
C ARG A 20 0.50 5.82 -12.92
N LEU A 21 0.81 7.11 -12.96
CA LEU A 21 -0.07 8.18 -12.50
C LEU A 21 -1.24 8.45 -13.45
N ASP A 22 -1.18 8.00 -14.70
CA ASP A 22 -2.26 8.13 -15.67
C ASP A 22 -3.48 7.29 -15.24
N TYR A 23 -3.24 6.18 -14.52
CA TYR A 23 -4.28 5.29 -14.03
C TYR A 23 -4.33 5.16 -12.50
N LEU A 24 -3.32 5.65 -11.77
CA LEU A 24 -3.28 5.76 -10.30
C LEU A 24 -3.14 7.22 -9.89
N ASN A 25 -4.17 8.02 -10.16
CA ASN A 25 -4.16 9.45 -9.87
C ASN A 25 -4.12 9.71 -8.36
N ILE A 26 -3.01 10.28 -7.89
CA ILE A 26 -2.74 10.50 -6.45
C ILE A 26 -3.75 11.45 -5.80
N ASP A 27 -4.21 12.48 -6.50
CA ASP A 27 -5.17 13.45 -5.92
C ASP A 27 -6.54 12.79 -5.72
N VAL A 28 -6.97 11.96 -6.67
CA VAL A 28 -8.20 11.17 -6.57
C VAL A 28 -8.09 10.16 -5.42
N ILE A 29 -6.99 9.42 -5.35
CA ILE A 29 -6.74 8.41 -4.31
C ILE A 29 -6.74 9.08 -2.93
N TRP A 30 -5.98 10.16 -2.76
CA TRP A 30 -5.88 10.88 -1.51
C TRP A 30 -7.24 11.42 -1.05
N GLY A 31 -8.01 12.02 -1.97
CA GLY A 31 -9.34 12.56 -1.67
C GLY A 31 -10.32 11.49 -1.18
N LYS A 32 -10.22 10.26 -1.69
CA LYS A 32 -11.08 9.14 -1.27
C LYS A 32 -10.65 8.49 0.05
N ALA A 33 -9.38 8.62 0.45
CA ALA A 33 -8.93 8.17 1.76
C ALA A 33 -9.60 8.93 2.92
N VAL A 34 -10.10 10.13 2.67
CA VAL A 34 -10.85 10.98 3.64
C VAL A 34 -10.12 11.05 5.00
N LEU A 35 -8.88 11.51 4.97
CA LEU A 35 -8.03 11.63 6.16
C LEU A 35 -8.10 13.05 6.74
N VAL A 36 -8.20 13.15 8.05
CA VAL A 36 -8.18 14.43 8.75
C VAL A 36 -6.81 14.65 9.38
N ASN A 37 -6.01 15.54 8.77
CA ASN A 37 -4.69 15.95 9.27
C ASN A 37 -3.75 14.78 9.67
N PRO A 38 -3.56 13.77 8.80
CA PRO A 38 -2.79 12.58 9.15
C PRO A 38 -1.33 12.92 9.43
N LYS A 39 -0.69 12.13 10.32
CA LYS A 39 0.69 12.30 10.74
C LYS A 39 1.57 11.11 10.43
N VAL A 40 1.01 9.93 10.45
CA VAL A 40 1.75 8.68 10.21
C VAL A 40 1.03 7.86 9.17
N LEU A 41 1.73 7.61 8.07
CA LEU A 41 1.31 6.69 7.03
C LEU A 41 2.27 5.50 6.98
N ILE A 42 1.75 4.34 6.64
CA ILE A 42 2.55 3.12 6.42
C ILE A 42 2.22 2.58 5.04
N ASP A 43 3.24 2.52 4.18
CA ASP A 43 3.22 1.92 2.85
C ASP A 43 3.73 0.48 2.98
N VAL A 44 2.86 -0.50 2.84
CA VAL A 44 3.21 -1.93 2.91
C VAL A 44 3.49 -2.44 1.51
N GLY A 45 4.68 -3.01 1.30
CA GLY A 45 5.18 -3.37 -0.03
C GLY A 45 5.53 -2.13 -0.86
N ALA A 46 6.25 -1.19 -0.24
CA ALA A 46 6.54 0.12 -0.81
C ALA A 46 7.39 0.08 -2.09
N GLY A 47 8.07 -1.05 -2.37
CA GLY A 47 8.98 -1.19 -3.50
C GLY A 47 10.06 -0.11 -3.47
N THR A 48 10.09 0.71 -4.50
CA THR A 48 11.04 1.83 -4.61
C THR A 48 10.63 3.08 -3.82
N GLY A 49 9.55 3.04 -3.04
CA GLY A 49 9.03 4.20 -2.32
C GLY A 49 8.32 5.23 -3.21
N PHE A 50 7.95 4.85 -4.43
CA PHE A 50 7.30 5.76 -5.39
C PHE A 50 6.04 6.40 -4.80
N PHE A 51 5.11 5.60 -4.27
CA PHE A 51 3.90 6.13 -3.64
C PHE A 51 4.17 6.76 -2.27
N ALA A 52 5.12 6.22 -1.49
CA ALA A 52 5.52 6.81 -0.22
C ALA A 52 6.00 8.26 -0.41
N LEU A 53 6.82 8.52 -1.44
CA LEU A 53 7.28 9.87 -1.77
C LEU A 53 6.12 10.78 -2.21
N LEU A 54 5.18 10.30 -2.99
CA LEU A 54 4.04 11.09 -3.44
C LEU A 54 3.09 11.43 -2.29
N PHE A 55 2.79 10.47 -1.42
CA PHE A 55 1.95 10.70 -0.24
C PHE A 55 2.62 11.55 0.83
N SER A 56 3.96 11.52 0.94
CA SER A 56 4.69 12.39 1.86
C SER A 56 4.43 13.88 1.57
N LYS A 57 4.21 14.24 0.30
CA LYS A 57 3.86 15.60 -0.12
C LYS A 57 2.43 16.02 0.24
N LYS A 58 1.56 15.08 0.61
CA LYS A 58 0.17 15.34 1.04
C LYS A 58 0.04 15.58 2.54
N ILE A 59 1.03 15.23 3.33
CA ILE A 59 1.02 15.45 4.79
C ILE A 59 1.83 16.71 5.13
N LYS A 60 1.26 17.59 5.97
CA LYS A 60 1.92 18.86 6.32
C LYS A 60 3.11 18.69 7.28
N LYS A 61 2.99 17.79 8.24
CA LYS A 61 4.02 17.41 9.22
C LYS A 61 3.76 15.96 9.63
N GLY A 62 4.65 15.07 9.29
CA GLY A 62 4.44 13.65 9.59
C GLY A 62 5.49 12.77 8.94
N LYS A 63 5.23 11.48 8.93
CA LYS A 63 6.13 10.45 8.41
C LYS A 63 5.37 9.45 7.56
N VAL A 64 6.05 8.91 6.55
CA VAL A 64 5.61 7.76 5.78
C VAL A 64 6.65 6.66 5.99
N TYR A 65 6.28 5.59 6.65
CA TYR A 65 7.11 4.40 6.75
C TYR A 65 6.91 3.58 5.48
N ALA A 66 7.98 3.47 4.67
CA ALA A 66 8.01 2.72 3.41
C ALA A 66 8.55 1.32 3.70
N CYS A 67 7.64 0.37 3.93
CA CYS A 67 7.96 -0.97 4.41
C CYS A 67 8.07 -1.94 3.24
N ASP A 68 9.18 -2.67 3.14
CA ASP A 68 9.38 -3.69 2.12
C ASP A 68 10.17 -4.89 2.64
N ILE A 69 9.90 -6.08 2.08
CA ILE A 69 10.63 -7.32 2.39
C ILE A 69 11.96 -7.42 1.65
N SER A 70 12.14 -6.65 0.58
CA SER A 70 13.32 -6.69 -0.28
C SER A 70 14.40 -5.70 0.15
N GLU A 71 15.55 -6.23 0.55
CA GLU A 71 16.72 -5.39 0.86
C GLU A 71 17.17 -4.55 -0.35
N LYS A 72 16.97 -5.05 -1.58
CA LYS A 72 17.27 -4.30 -2.80
C LYS A 72 16.37 -3.07 -2.94
N MET A 73 15.08 -3.18 -2.56
CA MET A 73 14.16 -2.05 -2.58
C MET A 73 14.54 -1.02 -1.52
N LEU A 74 14.89 -1.46 -0.32
CA LEU A 74 15.33 -0.57 0.76
C LEU A 74 16.62 0.19 0.38
N ALA A 75 17.64 -0.53 -0.12
CA ALA A 75 18.87 0.08 -0.60
C ALA A 75 18.59 1.09 -1.74
N TRP A 76 17.71 0.74 -2.68
CA TRP A 76 17.32 1.67 -3.73
C TRP A 76 16.68 2.94 -3.18
N MET A 77 15.78 2.84 -2.19
CA MET A 77 15.19 4.01 -1.52
C MET A 77 16.24 4.87 -0.84
N ASP A 78 17.18 4.27 -0.11
CA ASP A 78 18.26 5.00 0.56
C ASP A 78 19.14 5.80 -0.41
N ASP A 79 19.40 5.23 -1.59
CA ASP A 79 20.26 5.83 -2.61
C ASP A 79 19.54 6.87 -3.48
N ASN A 80 18.23 6.69 -3.74
CA ASN A 80 17.52 7.42 -4.78
C ASN A 80 16.41 8.37 -4.29
N LEU A 81 15.93 8.21 -3.06
CA LEU A 81 14.95 9.16 -2.53
C LEU A 81 15.55 10.57 -2.41
N PRO A 82 14.81 11.62 -2.82
CA PRO A 82 15.27 12.99 -2.70
C PRO A 82 15.71 13.36 -1.29
N ILE A 83 16.79 14.13 -1.16
CA ILE A 83 17.37 14.51 0.13
C ILE A 83 16.36 15.20 1.04
N GLU A 84 15.46 16.00 0.46
CA GLU A 84 14.38 16.70 1.17
C GLU A 84 13.30 15.77 1.74
N SER A 85 13.23 14.53 1.26
CA SER A 85 12.32 13.52 1.78
C SER A 85 12.91 12.70 2.93
N LYS A 86 14.23 12.82 3.18
CA LYS A 86 14.90 12.09 4.26
C LYS A 86 14.31 12.50 5.63
N GLY A 87 13.96 11.51 6.44
CA GLY A 87 13.29 11.72 7.73
C GLY A 87 11.77 11.93 7.64
N VAL A 88 11.23 12.13 6.44
CA VAL A 88 9.80 12.12 6.15
C VAL A 88 9.37 10.77 5.57
N VAL A 89 10.03 10.30 4.53
CA VAL A 89 9.93 8.93 4.02
C VAL A 89 11.01 8.10 4.69
N ILE A 90 10.63 7.06 5.40
CA ILE A 90 11.54 6.22 6.20
C ILE A 90 11.44 4.78 5.69
N PRO A 91 12.45 4.28 4.99
CA PRO A 91 12.53 2.88 4.61
C PRO A 91 12.57 1.97 5.85
N VAL A 92 11.78 0.90 5.83
CA VAL A 92 11.68 -0.06 6.94
C VAL A 92 11.71 -1.48 6.40
N LYS A 93 12.67 -2.28 6.86
CA LYS A 93 12.69 -3.72 6.61
C LYS A 93 11.53 -4.37 7.34
N MET A 94 10.69 -5.11 6.61
CA MET A 94 9.60 -5.88 7.18
C MET A 94 9.76 -7.37 6.87
N GLU A 95 9.06 -8.20 7.62
CA GLU A 95 8.87 -9.61 7.33
C GLU A 95 7.56 -9.81 6.54
N GLU A 96 7.31 -11.02 6.03
CA GLU A 96 6.16 -11.38 5.20
C GLU A 96 4.81 -10.91 5.76
N ILE A 97 4.64 -11.03 7.07
CA ILE A 97 3.38 -10.76 7.79
C ILE A 97 3.56 -9.84 8.99
N SER A 98 4.70 -9.18 9.13
CA SER A 98 5.02 -8.37 10.32
C SER A 98 5.85 -7.16 9.96
N VAL A 99 5.47 -6.02 10.51
CA VAL A 99 6.17 -4.74 10.36
C VAL A 99 6.71 -4.33 11.73
N PRO A 100 8.03 -4.06 11.90
CA PRO A 100 8.64 -3.77 13.19
C PRO A 100 8.35 -2.33 13.66
N LEU A 101 7.07 -1.99 13.74
CA LEU A 101 6.58 -0.70 14.20
C LEU A 101 5.59 -0.90 15.37
N PRO A 102 5.47 0.08 16.28
CA PRO A 102 4.54 0.00 17.41
C PRO A 102 3.08 -0.10 17.00
N ASP A 103 2.25 -0.65 17.90
CA ASP A 103 0.80 -0.70 17.75
C ASP A 103 0.18 0.70 17.72
N GLY A 104 -0.85 0.86 16.94
CA GLY A 104 -1.71 2.03 16.97
C GLY A 104 -1.03 3.36 16.62
N ILE A 105 -0.02 3.35 15.76
CA ILE A 105 0.69 4.58 15.39
C ILE A 105 0.17 5.23 14.12
N ALA A 106 -0.44 4.45 13.20
CA ALA A 106 -0.75 4.92 11.86
C ALA A 106 -2.16 5.51 11.75
N ASP A 107 -2.27 6.61 11.03
CA ASP A 107 -3.53 7.18 10.59
C ASP A 107 -4.04 6.47 9.32
N LEU A 108 -3.10 6.01 8.49
CA LEU A 108 -3.35 5.24 7.27
C LEU A 108 -2.31 4.13 7.11
N VAL A 109 -2.76 2.91 6.87
CA VAL A 109 -1.95 1.85 6.26
C VAL A 109 -2.46 1.65 4.85
N TYR A 110 -1.57 1.51 3.87
CA TYR A 110 -1.99 1.30 2.50
C TYR A 110 -1.11 0.30 1.77
N MET A 111 -1.75 -0.36 0.80
CA MET A 111 -1.14 -1.31 -0.13
C MET A 111 -1.56 -0.92 -1.55
N ILE A 112 -0.60 -0.70 -2.44
CA ILE A 112 -0.86 -0.39 -3.85
C ILE A 112 -0.13 -1.40 -4.71
N ASN A 113 -0.91 -2.25 -5.43
CA ASN A 113 -0.40 -3.34 -6.25
C ASN A 113 0.42 -4.39 -5.48
N LEU A 114 -0.01 -4.70 -4.24
CA LEU A 114 0.63 -5.69 -3.38
C LEU A 114 -0.30 -6.85 -3.00
N HIS A 115 -1.60 -6.59 -2.81
CA HIS A 115 -2.49 -7.54 -2.15
C HIS A 115 -2.56 -8.90 -2.87
N HIS A 116 -2.44 -8.90 -4.20
CA HIS A 116 -2.39 -10.13 -5.03
C HIS A 116 -1.11 -10.95 -4.83
N GLU A 117 -0.04 -10.36 -4.29
CA GLU A 117 1.24 -11.04 -4.02
C GLU A 117 1.28 -11.71 -2.64
N LEU A 118 0.38 -11.34 -1.72
CA LEU A 118 0.40 -11.85 -0.35
C LEU A 118 0.10 -13.36 -0.29
N GLU A 119 0.97 -14.10 0.37
CA GLU A 119 0.75 -15.53 0.65
C GLU A 119 -0.27 -15.72 1.77
N GLU A 120 -0.21 -14.87 2.81
CA GLU A 120 -1.10 -14.89 3.97
C GLU A 120 -1.85 -13.56 4.12
N PRO A 121 -2.77 -13.21 3.20
CA PRO A 121 -3.41 -11.90 3.19
C PRO A 121 -4.15 -11.57 4.50
N LEU A 122 -4.81 -12.54 5.15
CA LEU A 122 -5.49 -12.28 6.42
C LEU A 122 -4.52 -11.85 7.51
N LYS A 123 -3.35 -12.48 7.63
CA LYS A 123 -2.36 -12.09 8.63
C LYS A 123 -1.79 -10.70 8.38
N MET A 124 -1.51 -10.34 7.12
CA MET A 124 -1.06 -8.98 6.79
C MET A 124 -2.14 -7.94 7.04
N LEU A 125 -3.41 -8.27 6.85
CA LEU A 125 -4.52 -7.37 7.19
C LEU A 125 -4.70 -7.23 8.71
N GLU A 126 -4.53 -8.30 9.48
CA GLU A 126 -4.51 -8.25 10.96
C GLU A 126 -3.33 -7.41 11.47
N GLU A 127 -2.15 -7.55 10.85
CA GLU A 127 -0.99 -6.70 11.14
C GLU A 127 -1.27 -5.23 10.80
N SER A 128 -1.89 -4.97 9.66
CA SER A 128 -2.33 -3.61 9.30
C SER A 128 -3.31 -3.04 10.32
N HIS A 129 -4.21 -3.88 10.84
CA HIS A 129 -5.14 -3.50 11.90
C HIS A 129 -4.40 -3.18 13.22
N ARG A 130 -3.37 -3.96 13.60
CA ARG A 130 -2.54 -3.69 14.77
C ARG A 130 -1.86 -2.32 14.67
N LEU A 131 -1.28 -2.00 13.52
CA LEU A 131 -0.53 -0.77 13.24
C LEU A 131 -1.40 0.48 13.26
N LEU A 132 -2.68 0.36 12.91
CA LEU A 132 -3.60 1.49 12.83
C LEU A 132 -4.04 1.97 14.21
N LYS A 133 -4.17 3.30 14.36
CA LYS A 133 -4.92 3.93 15.45
C LYS A 133 -6.39 3.53 15.40
N ASN A 134 -7.11 3.73 16.50
CA ASN A 134 -8.57 3.73 16.46
C ASN A 134 -9.07 4.76 15.44
N ASN A 135 -10.04 4.38 14.62
CA ASN A 135 -10.55 5.16 13.47
C ASN A 135 -9.51 5.40 12.36
N GLY A 136 -8.34 4.78 12.45
CA GLY A 136 -7.36 4.74 11.35
C GLY A 136 -7.89 3.92 10.17
N LYS A 137 -7.35 4.15 8.99
CA LYS A 137 -7.86 3.56 7.75
C LYS A 137 -6.87 2.63 7.09
N LEU A 138 -7.38 1.52 6.57
CA LEU A 138 -6.68 0.66 5.63
C LEU A 138 -7.17 0.98 4.21
N MET A 139 -6.23 1.23 3.31
CA MET A 139 -6.50 1.44 1.90
C MET A 139 -5.84 0.34 1.07
N ILE A 140 -6.61 -0.31 0.22
CA ILE A 140 -6.11 -1.32 -0.72
C ILE A 140 -6.47 -0.89 -2.12
N ILE A 141 -5.46 -0.78 -2.97
CA ILE A 141 -5.59 -0.54 -4.41
C ILE A 141 -4.87 -1.69 -5.11
N ASP A 142 -5.61 -2.47 -5.89
CA ASP A 142 -5.02 -3.62 -6.58
C ASP A 142 -5.71 -3.88 -7.91
N TRP A 143 -5.01 -4.56 -8.81
CA TRP A 143 -5.46 -4.85 -10.16
C TRP A 143 -6.80 -5.56 -10.19
N LYS A 144 -7.72 -5.05 -11.01
CA LYS A 144 -8.98 -5.73 -11.28
C LYS A 144 -8.73 -7.09 -11.94
N LYS A 145 -9.55 -8.08 -11.58
CA LYS A 145 -9.48 -9.41 -12.20
C LYS A 145 -10.19 -9.42 -13.56
N GLU A 146 -9.72 -8.55 -14.45
CA GLU A 146 -10.17 -8.39 -15.84
C GLU A 146 -8.97 -8.06 -16.73
N GLU A 147 -9.08 -8.19 -18.03
CA GLU A 147 -8.02 -7.82 -18.96
C GLU A 147 -7.72 -6.33 -18.91
N THR A 148 -6.46 -5.98 -18.78
CA THR A 148 -5.94 -4.61 -18.72
C THR A 148 -4.69 -4.50 -19.58
N PRO A 149 -4.32 -3.30 -20.08
CA PRO A 149 -3.12 -3.13 -20.90
C PRO A 149 -1.82 -3.54 -20.22
N GLU A 150 -1.79 -3.50 -18.88
CA GLU A 150 -0.64 -3.80 -18.04
C GLU A 150 -1.09 -4.60 -16.80
N GLY A 151 -0.13 -5.06 -16.00
CA GLY A 151 -0.39 -5.70 -14.72
C GLY A 151 0.03 -7.17 -14.68
N PRO A 152 -0.13 -7.83 -13.53
CA PRO A 152 0.18 -9.24 -13.37
C PRO A 152 -0.82 -10.13 -14.14
N PRO A 153 -0.47 -11.41 -14.38
CA PRO A 153 -1.39 -12.39 -14.95
C PRO A 153 -2.73 -12.45 -14.23
N LEU A 154 -3.82 -12.72 -14.98
CA LEU A 154 -5.19 -12.72 -14.43
C LEU A 154 -5.40 -13.72 -13.28
N GLU A 155 -4.72 -14.85 -13.33
CA GLU A 155 -4.77 -15.91 -12.31
C GLU A 155 -4.26 -15.43 -10.95
N LEU A 156 -3.31 -14.47 -10.92
CA LEU A 156 -2.77 -13.90 -9.70
C LEU A 156 -3.67 -12.81 -9.10
N ARG A 157 -4.53 -12.20 -9.94
CA ARG A 157 -5.36 -11.06 -9.49
C ARG A 157 -6.51 -11.51 -8.59
N VAL A 158 -6.79 -10.69 -7.59
CA VAL A 158 -7.83 -10.94 -6.58
C VAL A 158 -9.08 -10.12 -6.91
N THR A 159 -10.27 -10.70 -6.71
CA THR A 159 -11.52 -9.97 -6.94
C THR A 159 -11.83 -8.96 -5.81
N GLU A 160 -12.55 -7.90 -6.12
CA GLU A 160 -13.00 -6.91 -5.13
C GLU A 160 -13.76 -7.54 -3.98
N VAL A 161 -14.63 -8.51 -4.27
CA VAL A 161 -15.41 -9.23 -3.25
C VAL A 161 -14.51 -10.02 -2.31
N THR A 162 -13.45 -10.63 -2.83
CA THR A 162 -12.47 -11.35 -2.01
C THR A 162 -11.71 -10.40 -1.10
N ILE A 163 -11.22 -9.27 -1.62
CA ILE A 163 -10.53 -8.25 -0.83
C ILE A 163 -11.46 -7.73 0.28
N GLU A 164 -12.69 -7.35 -0.05
CA GLU A 164 -13.67 -6.88 0.94
C GLU A 164 -13.94 -7.93 2.01
N SER A 165 -14.13 -9.20 1.63
CA SER A 165 -14.34 -10.30 2.58
C SER A 165 -13.17 -10.48 3.53
N GLN A 166 -11.94 -10.40 3.02
CA GLN A 166 -10.72 -10.50 3.82
C GLN A 166 -10.59 -9.31 4.79
N MET A 167 -10.85 -8.08 4.33
CA MET A 167 -10.87 -6.90 5.20
C MET A 167 -11.88 -7.06 6.36
N ARG A 168 -13.10 -7.55 6.08
CA ARG A 168 -14.11 -7.79 7.12
C ARG A 168 -13.68 -8.85 8.13
N LYS A 169 -13.06 -9.93 7.67
CA LYS A 169 -12.52 -11.00 8.51
C LYS A 169 -11.39 -10.50 9.40
N SER A 170 -10.63 -9.51 8.96
CA SER A 170 -9.55 -8.86 9.71
C SER A 170 -10.02 -7.60 10.46
N TYR A 171 -11.30 -7.56 10.85
CA TYR A 171 -11.93 -6.58 11.75
C TYR A 171 -12.08 -5.16 11.19
N PHE A 172 -11.95 -4.97 9.87
CA PHE A 172 -12.25 -3.68 9.24
C PHE A 172 -13.76 -3.52 9.01
N SER A 173 -14.23 -2.30 9.18
CA SER A 173 -15.63 -1.90 9.01
C SER A 173 -15.74 -0.67 8.11
N ASN A 174 -16.96 -0.20 7.85
CA ASN A 174 -17.22 0.98 7.02
C ASN A 174 -16.44 0.95 5.69
N ILE A 175 -16.38 -0.25 5.07
CA ILE A 175 -15.61 -0.46 3.85
C ILE A 175 -16.32 0.24 2.70
N SER A 176 -15.66 1.26 2.15
CA SER A 176 -16.07 1.96 0.94
C SER A 176 -15.33 1.43 -0.27
N LYS A 177 -16.03 1.29 -1.39
CA LYS A 177 -15.49 0.85 -2.68
C LYS A 177 -15.62 1.98 -3.68
N TYR A 178 -14.57 2.26 -4.45
CA TYR A 178 -14.53 3.39 -5.37
C TYR A 178 -14.21 2.94 -6.79
N ALA A 179 -15.14 3.10 -7.71
CA ALA A 179 -14.98 2.80 -9.13
C ALA A 179 -14.38 4.01 -9.89
N VAL A 180 -13.33 4.60 -9.36
CA VAL A 180 -12.69 5.82 -9.91
C VAL A 180 -11.36 5.56 -10.61
N LEU A 181 -10.82 4.36 -10.50
CA LEU A 181 -9.59 3.94 -11.15
C LEU A 181 -9.91 3.00 -12.32
N PRO A 182 -9.29 3.20 -13.50
CA PRO A 182 -9.65 2.43 -14.68
C PRO A 182 -9.33 0.93 -14.53
N TYR A 183 -8.18 0.58 -13.96
CA TYR A 183 -7.66 -0.79 -13.94
C TYR A 183 -7.58 -1.41 -12.54
N HIS A 184 -7.98 -0.68 -11.49
CA HIS A 184 -7.79 -1.12 -10.12
C HIS A 184 -9.09 -1.13 -9.32
N HIS A 185 -9.24 -2.13 -8.45
CA HIS A 185 -10.11 -2.06 -7.29
C HIS A 185 -9.55 -1.05 -6.31
N PHE A 186 -10.42 -0.28 -5.67
CA PHE A 186 -10.03 0.69 -4.67
C PHE A 186 -10.97 0.60 -3.47
N LEU A 187 -10.46 0.07 -2.37
CA LEU A 187 -11.21 -0.12 -1.13
C LEU A 187 -10.55 0.67 0.01
N VAL A 188 -11.39 1.24 0.86
CA VAL A 188 -10.95 1.87 2.12
C VAL A 188 -11.83 1.35 3.24
N GLY A 189 -11.23 0.72 4.23
CA GLY A 189 -11.88 0.26 5.45
C GLY A 189 -11.38 1.01 6.68
N GLU A 190 -12.13 0.97 7.77
CA GLU A 190 -11.84 1.66 9.01
C GLU A 190 -11.65 0.67 10.16
N LYS A 191 -10.60 0.88 10.97
CA LYS A 191 -10.45 0.21 12.26
C LYS A 191 -11.40 0.84 13.25
N LYS A 192 -12.32 0.05 13.79
CA LYS A 192 -13.19 0.53 14.88
C LYS A 192 -12.39 0.79 16.16
N ALA A 193 -12.90 1.74 16.95
CA ALA A 193 -12.39 1.99 18.28
C ALA A 193 -12.66 0.81 19.24
#